data_e02a4a12395b19e81f688f667785b1ad
#
_entry.id   e02a4a12395b19e81f688f667785b1ad
#
_cell.length_a   1.000
_cell.length_b   1.000
_cell.length_c   1.000
_cell.angle_alpha   90.00
_cell.angle_beta   90.00
_cell.angle_gamma   90.00
#
_symmetry.space_group_name_H-M   'P 1'
#
loop_
_entity.id
_entity.type
_entity.pdbx_description
1 polymer ?
#
loop_
_entity_poly.entity_id
_entity_poly.type
_entity_poly.pdbx_seq_one_letter_code
_entity_poly.pdbx_strand_id
1 'polypeptide(L)'
;MEKDKKKTIVVLTGAGISKESGIPTFRDAVEGLWENYDINEVCTAEAIKRNPELVHNFYNEFRNKYKDCEPNDAHKLLVELEKDYDVQIVTQNVDNLHEKAGSTNVLHLHGEIMKCRDCGNSKYIFDIPQDKNGNYNTYPGMKIIDDKGTEHPVRPHIVFFHEDVPNISKAIKLCKNADIFVCIGSSMQVYPAAGLIDYVPYGNPIYYIDPFPSIDQVSYPDVQVIDEVATKGVKKLIEILWQMKNK
;
A
#
# COMPACT_ATOMS: atom_id res chain seq x y z
N MET A 1 -4.92 -26.00 26.74
CA MET A 1 -5.97 -25.12 26.18
C MET A 1 -5.37 -24.57 24.88
N GLU A 2 -5.83 -25.05 23.72
CA GLU A 2 -5.53 -24.37 22.46
C GLU A 2 -6.08 -22.94 22.57
N LYS A 3 -5.20 -21.95 22.37
CA LYS A 3 -5.65 -20.57 22.20
C LYS A 3 -6.55 -20.57 20.98
N ASP A 4 -7.82 -20.18 21.13
CA ASP A 4 -8.71 -20.00 19.99
C ASP A 4 -7.99 -19.17 18.93
N LYS A 5 -7.84 -19.73 17.73
CA LYS A 5 -7.16 -19.08 16.62
C LYS A 5 -7.96 -17.83 16.27
N LYS A 6 -7.30 -16.68 16.31
CA LYS A 6 -7.92 -15.42 15.88
C LYS A 6 -8.40 -15.55 14.43
N LYS A 7 -9.57 -14.99 14.13
CA LYS A 7 -10.04 -14.84 12.75
C LYS A 7 -9.11 -13.91 11.97
N THR A 8 -8.82 -14.25 10.73
CA THR A 8 -7.96 -13.48 9.84
C THR A 8 -8.77 -12.40 9.12
N ILE A 9 -8.35 -11.15 9.27
CA ILE A 9 -8.84 -10.01 8.47
C ILE A 9 -7.76 -9.64 7.48
N VAL A 10 -8.07 -9.71 6.18
CA VAL A 10 -7.19 -9.18 5.12
C VAL A 10 -7.69 -7.80 4.75
N VAL A 11 -6.81 -6.81 4.84
CA VAL A 11 -7.12 -5.40 4.54
C VAL A 11 -6.33 -4.96 3.31
N LEU A 12 -7.01 -4.81 2.18
CA LEU A 12 -6.43 -4.18 0.98
C LEU A 12 -6.54 -2.67 1.10
N THR A 13 -5.40 -1.96 1.06
CA THR A 13 -5.42 -0.50 1.14
C THR A 13 -4.87 0.16 -0.13
N GLY A 14 -5.49 1.27 -0.52
CA GLY A 14 -5.04 2.17 -1.59
C GLY A 14 -4.77 3.58 -1.06
N ALA A 15 -4.43 4.52 -1.94
CA ALA A 15 -4.01 5.87 -1.56
C ALA A 15 -5.05 6.65 -0.74
N GLY A 16 -6.33 6.29 -0.84
CA GLY A 16 -7.40 6.93 -0.07
C GLY A 16 -7.23 6.82 1.46
N ILE A 17 -6.58 5.76 1.97
CA ILE A 17 -6.31 5.65 3.42
C ILE A 17 -5.29 6.69 3.89
N SER A 18 -4.34 7.07 3.03
CA SER A 18 -3.27 8.03 3.35
C SER A 18 -3.66 9.49 3.07
N LYS A 19 -4.81 9.73 2.43
CA LYS A 19 -5.26 11.09 2.06
C LYS A 19 -5.41 12.01 3.27
N GLU A 20 -6.03 11.53 4.34
CA GLU A 20 -6.22 12.28 5.60
C GLU A 20 -4.92 12.43 6.41
N SER A 21 -3.82 11.81 5.98
CA SER A 21 -2.46 12.04 6.46
C SER A 21 -1.69 13.08 5.65
N GLY A 22 -2.33 13.66 4.60
CA GLY A 22 -1.73 14.67 3.74
C GLY A 22 -1.01 14.12 2.50
N ILE A 23 -1.09 12.82 2.21
CA ILE A 23 -0.55 12.21 0.99
C ILE A 23 -1.68 12.17 -0.06
N PRO A 24 -1.55 12.88 -1.20
CA PRO A 24 -2.61 12.95 -2.20
C PRO A 24 -2.84 11.61 -2.90
N THR A 25 -4.06 11.37 -3.36
CA THR A 25 -4.38 10.22 -4.20
C THR A 25 -4.07 10.50 -5.67
N PHE A 26 -4.01 9.45 -6.49
CA PHE A 26 -3.91 9.60 -7.95
C PHE A 26 -5.12 10.31 -8.58
N ARG A 27 -6.29 10.33 -7.91
CA ARG A 27 -7.49 11.07 -8.34
C ARG A 27 -7.37 12.57 -8.06
N ASP A 28 -6.55 12.96 -7.08
CA ASP A 28 -6.29 14.35 -6.74
C ASP A 28 -5.19 14.96 -7.65
N ALA A 29 -5.05 14.43 -8.87
CA ALA A 29 -3.99 14.81 -9.84
C ALA A 29 -3.94 16.33 -10.18
N VAL A 30 -4.98 17.07 -9.84
CA VAL A 30 -5.06 18.53 -9.99
C VAL A 30 -4.40 19.28 -8.82
N GLU A 31 -4.07 18.60 -7.72
CA GLU A 31 -3.42 19.19 -6.55
C GLU A 31 -2.19 18.39 -6.14
N GLY A 32 -1.00 18.97 -6.26
CA GLY A 32 0.22 18.38 -5.74
C GLY A 32 1.27 18.02 -6.78
N LEU A 33 2.09 17.01 -6.47
CA LEU A 33 3.23 16.61 -7.32
C LEU A 33 2.79 16.08 -8.70
N TRP A 34 1.64 15.39 -8.76
CA TRP A 34 1.06 14.82 -9.98
C TRP A 34 0.63 15.84 -11.02
N GLU A 35 0.42 17.12 -10.62
CA GLU A 35 0.11 18.22 -11.55
C GLU A 35 1.26 18.52 -12.52
N ASN A 36 2.51 18.28 -12.07
CA ASN A 36 3.72 18.63 -12.79
C ASN A 36 4.33 17.46 -13.58
N TYR A 37 3.80 16.23 -13.45
CA TYR A 37 4.39 15.04 -14.05
C TYR A 37 3.36 14.15 -14.75
N ASP A 38 3.65 13.78 -16.00
CA ASP A 38 2.88 12.72 -16.67
C ASP A 38 3.25 11.35 -16.06
N ILE A 39 2.23 10.59 -15.64
CA ILE A 39 2.39 9.23 -15.10
C ILE A 39 3.22 8.35 -16.04
N ASN A 40 3.04 8.48 -17.36
CA ASN A 40 3.80 7.70 -18.34
C ASN A 40 5.28 8.08 -18.40
N GLU A 41 5.65 9.24 -17.88
CA GLU A 41 7.04 9.72 -17.86
C GLU A 41 7.78 9.38 -16.56
N VAL A 42 7.05 9.05 -15.48
CA VAL A 42 7.68 8.83 -14.15
C VAL A 42 7.32 7.49 -13.50
N CYS A 43 6.24 6.82 -13.93
CA CYS A 43 5.73 5.62 -13.26
C CYS A 43 5.74 4.34 -14.11
N THR A 44 6.42 4.32 -15.26
CA THR A 44 6.49 3.13 -16.13
C THR A 44 7.89 2.52 -16.19
N ALA A 45 7.97 1.22 -16.51
CA ALA A 45 9.24 0.52 -16.72
C ALA A 45 10.04 1.11 -17.90
N GLU A 46 9.35 1.70 -18.88
CA GLU A 46 9.94 2.38 -20.03
C GLU A 46 10.50 3.75 -19.63
N ALA A 47 9.78 4.47 -18.74
CA ALA A 47 10.18 5.81 -18.30
C ALA A 47 11.56 5.82 -17.63
N ILE A 48 11.79 4.89 -16.68
CA ILE A 48 13.09 4.83 -15.99
C ILE A 48 14.25 4.44 -16.92
N LYS A 49 13.98 3.72 -18.00
CA LYS A 49 14.99 3.39 -19.03
C LYS A 49 15.27 4.60 -19.94
N ARG A 50 14.21 5.35 -20.29
CA ARG A 50 14.28 6.49 -21.21
C ARG A 50 14.87 7.72 -20.56
N ASN A 51 14.43 8.05 -19.35
CA ASN A 51 14.85 9.23 -18.59
C ASN A 51 14.98 8.89 -17.09
N PRO A 52 16.04 8.18 -16.70
CA PRO A 52 16.23 7.77 -15.31
C PRO A 52 16.35 8.96 -14.36
N GLU A 53 16.94 10.10 -14.82
CA GLU A 53 17.09 11.29 -14.00
C GLU A 53 15.72 11.88 -13.60
N LEU A 54 14.80 12.03 -14.55
CA LEU A 54 13.45 12.52 -14.28
C LEU A 54 12.72 11.62 -13.27
N VAL A 55 12.81 10.29 -13.46
CA VAL A 55 12.17 9.33 -12.55
C VAL A 55 12.75 9.40 -11.15
N HIS A 56 14.08 9.41 -11.01
CA HIS A 56 14.72 9.56 -9.70
C HIS A 56 14.32 10.86 -9.01
N ASN A 57 14.32 11.98 -9.73
CA ASN A 57 13.94 13.29 -9.19
C ASN A 57 12.50 13.32 -8.72
N PHE A 58 11.56 12.77 -9.50
CA PHE A 58 10.17 12.64 -9.10
C PHE A 58 10.01 11.88 -7.77
N TYR A 59 10.62 10.68 -7.65
CA TYR A 59 10.51 9.89 -6.42
C TYR A 59 11.28 10.51 -5.25
N ASN A 60 12.35 11.26 -5.48
CA ASN A 60 13.05 12.03 -4.45
C ASN A 60 12.16 13.16 -3.92
N GLU A 61 11.53 13.91 -4.82
CA GLU A 61 10.61 14.99 -4.46
C GLU A 61 9.42 14.44 -3.66
N PHE A 62 8.76 13.37 -4.16
CA PHE A 62 7.67 12.70 -3.46
C PHE A 62 8.10 12.26 -2.05
N ARG A 63 9.20 11.54 -1.95
CA ARG A 63 9.74 11.01 -0.69
C ARG A 63 10.01 12.13 0.31
N ASN A 64 10.76 13.14 -0.09
CA ASN A 64 11.17 14.22 0.81
C ASN A 64 10.01 15.14 1.20
N LYS A 65 8.99 15.27 0.36
CA LYS A 65 7.77 16.04 0.67
C LYS A 65 6.90 15.34 1.72
N TYR A 66 6.79 14.00 1.66
CA TYR A 66 5.84 13.25 2.48
C TYR A 66 6.50 12.38 3.57
N LYS A 67 7.84 12.42 3.73
CA LYS A 67 8.59 11.62 4.72
C LYS A 67 8.12 11.85 6.17
N ASP A 68 7.66 13.06 6.48
CA ASP A 68 7.26 13.49 7.81
C ASP A 68 5.74 13.37 8.05
N CYS A 69 4.98 12.84 7.08
CA CYS A 69 3.57 12.56 7.28
C CYS A 69 3.37 11.50 8.37
N GLU A 70 2.35 11.71 9.20
CA GLU A 70 2.02 10.83 10.31
C GLU A 70 0.77 9.98 10.00
N PRO A 71 0.69 8.75 10.55
CA PRO A 71 -0.49 7.90 10.37
C PRO A 71 -1.73 8.55 11.00
N ASN A 72 -2.82 8.52 10.25
CA ASN A 72 -4.12 8.99 10.73
C ASN A 72 -4.85 7.90 11.54
N ASP A 73 -6.05 8.23 12.01
CA ASP A 73 -6.83 7.33 12.87
C ASP A 73 -7.20 6.01 12.21
N ALA A 74 -7.37 5.96 10.85
CA ALA A 74 -7.63 4.70 10.18
C ALA A 74 -6.48 3.72 10.34
N HIS A 75 -5.23 4.16 10.15
CA HIS A 75 -4.04 3.33 10.36
C HIS A 75 -3.94 2.84 11.81
N LYS A 76 -4.14 3.74 12.80
CA LYS A 76 -4.07 3.42 14.23
C LYS A 76 -5.16 2.43 14.64
N LEU A 77 -6.37 2.59 14.14
CA LEU A 77 -7.49 1.70 14.42
C LEU A 77 -7.30 0.29 13.84
N LEU A 78 -6.62 0.15 12.70
CA LEU A 78 -6.24 -1.17 12.17
C LEU A 78 -5.26 -1.89 13.12
N VAL A 79 -4.32 -1.17 13.74
CA VAL A 79 -3.44 -1.72 14.79
C VAL A 79 -4.24 -2.17 16.02
N GLU A 80 -5.23 -1.39 16.44
CA GLU A 80 -6.11 -1.77 17.55
C GLU A 80 -6.86 -3.08 17.27
N LEU A 81 -7.27 -3.33 16.02
CA LEU A 81 -7.90 -4.59 15.62
C LEU A 81 -6.98 -5.80 15.79
N GLU A 82 -5.66 -5.64 15.75
CA GLU A 82 -4.71 -6.75 15.96
C GLU A 82 -4.82 -7.37 17.36
N LYS A 83 -5.46 -6.70 18.33
CA LYS A 83 -5.74 -7.26 19.66
C LYS A 83 -6.69 -8.45 19.59
N ASP A 84 -7.68 -8.39 18.70
CA ASP A 84 -8.76 -9.36 18.58
C ASP A 84 -8.69 -10.27 17.36
N TYR A 85 -8.03 -9.81 16.30
CA TYR A 85 -7.95 -10.46 14.98
C TYR A 85 -6.49 -10.64 14.55
N ASP A 86 -6.27 -11.59 13.62
CA ASP A 86 -5.04 -11.68 12.84
C ASP A 86 -5.20 -10.75 11.62
N VAL A 87 -4.70 -9.52 11.75
CA VAL A 87 -4.84 -8.49 10.71
C VAL A 87 -3.65 -8.58 9.74
N GLN A 88 -3.96 -8.76 8.45
CA GLN A 88 -3.00 -8.84 7.35
C GLN A 88 -3.23 -7.67 6.41
N ILE A 89 -2.35 -6.67 6.46
CA ILE A 89 -2.41 -5.52 5.55
C ILE A 89 -1.77 -5.90 4.21
N VAL A 90 -2.51 -5.70 3.13
CA VAL A 90 -2.01 -5.78 1.74
C VAL A 90 -2.15 -4.39 1.15
N THR A 91 -1.04 -3.66 1.00
CA THR A 91 -1.13 -2.27 0.57
C THR A 91 -0.63 -2.06 -0.86
N GLN A 92 -1.37 -1.25 -1.62
CA GLN A 92 -0.93 -0.70 -2.90
C GLN A 92 -0.05 0.55 -2.70
N ASN A 93 -0.06 1.12 -1.49
CA ASN A 93 0.69 2.32 -1.17
C ASN A 93 2.18 2.03 -1.04
N VAL A 94 2.96 3.03 -1.38
CA VAL A 94 4.42 3.01 -1.25
C VAL A 94 4.91 3.74 0.01
N ASP A 95 4.01 4.46 0.70
CA ASP A 95 4.31 5.10 1.99
C ASP A 95 4.47 4.06 3.11
N ASN A 96 4.96 4.49 4.26
CA ASN A 96 5.21 3.64 5.43
C ASN A 96 4.27 3.97 6.61
N LEU A 97 3.05 4.49 6.33
CA LEU A 97 2.15 4.93 7.39
C LEU A 97 1.57 3.76 8.21
N HIS A 98 1.42 2.58 7.61
CA HIS A 98 1.02 1.38 8.34
C HIS A 98 2.08 0.96 9.36
N GLU A 99 3.36 0.94 8.97
CA GLU A 99 4.48 0.63 9.83
C GLU A 99 4.65 1.68 10.93
N LYS A 100 4.56 2.97 10.57
CA LYS A 100 4.59 4.07 11.53
C LYS A 100 3.46 4.00 12.55
N ALA A 101 2.28 3.50 12.17
CA ALA A 101 1.18 3.27 13.08
C ALA A 101 1.44 2.09 14.03
N GLY A 102 2.31 1.14 13.65
CA GLY A 102 2.64 -0.06 14.42
C GLY A 102 2.01 -1.34 13.90
N SER A 103 1.46 -1.37 12.68
CA SER A 103 0.94 -2.61 12.06
C SER A 103 2.02 -3.66 11.95
N THR A 104 1.72 -4.90 12.37
CA THR A 104 2.72 -5.97 12.49
C THR A 104 2.89 -6.80 11.21
N ASN A 105 1.86 -6.86 10.37
CA ASN A 105 1.84 -7.64 9.14
C ASN A 105 1.46 -6.75 7.96
N VAL A 106 2.45 -6.18 7.27
CA VAL A 106 2.25 -5.32 6.10
C VAL A 106 2.93 -5.93 4.89
N LEU A 107 2.17 -6.12 3.81
CA LEU A 107 2.65 -6.63 2.53
C LEU A 107 2.48 -5.54 1.47
N HIS A 108 3.58 -4.93 1.06
CA HIS A 108 3.59 -3.95 -0.03
C HIS A 108 3.52 -4.64 -1.39
N LEU A 109 2.55 -4.25 -2.22
CA LEU A 109 2.41 -4.74 -3.60
C LEU A 109 3.25 -3.93 -4.58
N HIS A 110 3.35 -2.63 -4.36
CA HIS A 110 3.96 -1.70 -5.33
C HIS A 110 5.31 -1.14 -4.87
N GLY A 111 5.93 -1.76 -3.85
CA GLY A 111 7.21 -1.33 -3.31
C GLY A 111 7.08 -0.33 -2.16
N GLU A 112 8.21 0.26 -1.77
CA GLU A 112 8.34 1.12 -0.58
C GLU A 112 9.19 2.34 -0.92
N ILE A 113 8.62 3.52 -0.69
CA ILE A 113 9.23 4.80 -1.13
C ILE A 113 10.55 5.11 -0.43
N MET A 114 10.73 4.65 0.81
CA MET A 114 11.94 4.86 1.61
C MET A 114 13.08 3.89 1.26
N LYS A 115 12.85 2.95 0.33
CA LYS A 115 13.82 1.93 -0.06
C LYS A 115 14.25 2.05 -1.51
N CYS A 116 15.42 1.51 -1.79
CA CYS A 116 15.93 1.26 -3.14
C CYS A 116 16.19 -0.23 -3.33
N ARG A 117 16.25 -0.69 -4.58
CA ARG A 117 16.53 -2.09 -4.92
C ARG A 117 17.60 -2.19 -6.00
N ASP A 118 18.33 -3.29 -6.00
CA ASP A 118 19.29 -3.61 -7.05
C ASP A 118 18.61 -3.66 -8.43
N CYS A 119 19.25 -3.09 -9.44
CA CYS A 119 18.72 -3.00 -10.81
C CYS A 119 18.66 -4.37 -11.51
N GLY A 120 19.56 -5.29 -11.18
CA GLY A 120 19.68 -6.62 -11.78
C GLY A 120 18.98 -7.72 -10.98
N ASN A 121 18.79 -7.52 -9.66
CA ASN A 121 18.20 -8.53 -8.80
C ASN A 121 17.31 -7.89 -7.72
N SER A 122 16.02 -7.82 -7.99
CA SER A 122 15.02 -7.19 -7.11
C SER A 122 14.88 -7.80 -5.70
N LYS A 123 15.60 -8.91 -5.40
CA LYS A 123 15.64 -9.49 -4.05
C LYS A 123 16.54 -8.68 -3.11
N TYR A 124 17.49 -7.93 -3.63
CA TYR A 124 18.35 -7.05 -2.83
C TYR A 124 17.67 -5.69 -2.69
N ILE A 125 17.18 -5.43 -1.50
CA ILE A 125 16.46 -4.20 -1.13
C ILE A 125 17.21 -3.55 0.02
N PHE A 126 17.40 -2.24 -0.05
CA PHE A 126 18.19 -1.46 0.89
C PHE A 126 17.40 -0.23 1.32
N ASP A 127 17.64 0.23 2.54
CA ASP A 127 17.17 1.54 2.97
C ASP A 127 17.97 2.62 2.23
N ILE A 128 17.29 3.69 1.85
CA ILE A 128 17.96 4.84 1.23
C ILE A 128 18.66 5.63 2.35
N PRO A 129 19.98 5.86 2.26
CA PRO A 129 20.69 6.61 3.28
C PRO A 129 20.24 8.08 3.29
N GLN A 130 20.13 8.62 4.49
CA GLN A 130 19.84 10.04 4.68
C GLN A 130 21.09 10.88 4.39
N ASP A 131 20.94 11.94 3.64
CA ASP A 131 22.01 12.90 3.38
C ASP A 131 22.19 13.87 4.60
N LYS A 132 23.25 14.71 4.52
CA LYS A 132 23.55 15.72 5.57
C LYS A 132 22.44 16.75 5.79
N ASN A 133 21.51 16.90 4.87
CA ASN A 133 20.39 17.83 4.93
C ASN A 133 19.10 17.14 5.40
N GLY A 134 19.17 15.85 5.77
CA GLY A 134 18.01 15.08 6.21
C GLY A 134 17.12 14.57 5.07
N ASN A 135 17.61 14.58 3.83
CA ASN A 135 16.88 14.09 2.67
C ASN A 135 17.28 12.67 2.31
N TYR A 136 16.36 11.95 1.68
CA TYR A 136 16.55 10.60 1.17
C TYR A 136 16.51 10.65 -0.36
N ASN A 137 17.69 10.59 -0.99
CA ASN A 137 17.80 10.75 -2.43
C ASN A 137 18.41 9.53 -3.10
N THR A 138 17.87 9.18 -4.27
CA THR A 138 18.48 8.25 -5.21
C THR A 138 18.84 9.01 -6.49
N TYR A 139 19.80 8.50 -7.25
CA TYR A 139 20.22 9.09 -8.52
C TYR A 139 20.70 8.00 -9.49
N PRO A 140 20.67 8.26 -10.80
CA PRO A 140 21.16 7.31 -11.79
C PRO A 140 22.63 6.92 -11.53
N GLY A 141 22.92 5.62 -11.52
CA GLY A 141 24.26 5.11 -11.23
C GLY A 141 24.62 5.02 -9.73
N MET A 142 23.68 5.37 -8.83
CA MET A 142 23.89 5.15 -7.39
C MET A 142 24.16 3.68 -7.10
N LYS A 143 25.09 3.43 -6.19
CA LYS A 143 25.41 2.09 -5.70
C LYS A 143 25.29 2.03 -4.19
N ILE A 144 24.82 0.89 -3.69
CA ILE A 144 24.88 0.52 -2.28
C ILE A 144 25.86 -0.63 -2.12
N ILE A 145 26.67 -0.60 -1.07
CA ILE A 145 27.58 -1.68 -0.72
C ILE A 145 26.93 -2.48 0.40
N ASP A 146 26.75 -3.79 0.20
CA ASP A 146 26.21 -4.66 1.23
C ASP A 146 27.28 -5.02 2.30
N ASP A 147 26.85 -5.72 3.34
CA ASP A 147 27.71 -6.17 4.46
C ASP A 147 28.80 -7.17 4.05
N LYS A 148 28.74 -7.71 2.83
CA LYS A 148 29.78 -8.58 2.24
C LYS A 148 30.74 -7.82 1.33
N GLY A 149 30.55 -6.51 1.16
CA GLY A 149 31.35 -5.67 0.29
C GLY A 149 30.96 -5.72 -1.19
N THR A 150 29.76 -6.27 -1.51
CA THR A 150 29.26 -6.30 -2.88
C THR A 150 28.61 -4.99 -3.24
N GLU A 151 28.97 -4.43 -4.39
CA GLU A 151 28.33 -3.24 -4.94
C GLU A 151 27.06 -3.59 -5.70
N HIS A 152 25.96 -2.92 -5.36
CA HIS A 152 24.65 -3.04 -5.99
C HIS A 152 24.26 -1.73 -6.67
N PRO A 153 24.18 -1.66 -8.01
CA PRO A 153 23.57 -0.51 -8.67
C PRO A 153 22.08 -0.50 -8.35
N VAL A 154 21.57 0.63 -7.84
CA VAL A 154 20.22 0.68 -7.30
C VAL A 154 19.33 1.68 -8.02
N ARG A 155 18.03 1.42 -7.95
CA ARG A 155 16.91 2.31 -8.34
C ARG A 155 15.88 2.39 -7.22
N PRO A 156 14.92 3.35 -7.26
CA PRO A 156 13.80 3.35 -6.31
C PRO A 156 13.12 1.97 -6.21
N HIS A 157 12.80 1.53 -4.99
CA HIS A 157 12.08 0.27 -4.78
C HIS A 157 10.58 0.45 -5.03
N ILE A 158 10.26 0.76 -6.26
CA ILE A 158 8.88 0.95 -6.77
C ILE A 158 8.61 -0.10 -7.84
N VAL A 159 7.42 -0.69 -7.83
CA VAL A 159 6.90 -1.49 -8.94
C VAL A 159 6.24 -0.53 -9.93
N PHE A 160 6.87 -0.34 -11.07
CA PHE A 160 6.36 0.52 -12.12
C PHE A 160 5.21 -0.17 -12.90
N PHE A 161 4.37 0.62 -13.56
CA PHE A 161 3.45 0.08 -14.55
C PHE A 161 4.23 -0.75 -15.58
N HIS A 162 3.61 -1.84 -16.04
CA HIS A 162 4.16 -2.86 -16.95
C HIS A 162 5.28 -3.74 -16.32
N GLU A 163 5.52 -3.64 -15.03
CA GLU A 163 6.35 -4.60 -14.29
C GLU A 163 5.48 -5.65 -13.59
N ASP A 164 6.04 -6.84 -13.39
CA ASP A 164 5.42 -7.85 -12.53
C ASP A 164 5.30 -7.33 -11.09
N VAL A 165 4.22 -7.71 -10.41
CA VAL A 165 3.99 -7.41 -9.00
C VAL A 165 4.51 -8.57 -8.14
N PRO A 166 5.71 -8.49 -7.55
CA PRO A 166 6.41 -9.65 -6.96
C PRO A 166 5.62 -10.32 -5.83
N ASN A 167 4.88 -9.54 -5.07
CA ASN A 167 4.16 -10.01 -3.88
C ASN A 167 2.72 -10.44 -4.16
N ILE A 168 2.24 -10.41 -5.41
CA ILE A 168 0.84 -10.74 -5.72
C ILE A 168 0.46 -12.18 -5.32
N SER A 169 1.37 -13.14 -5.51
CA SER A 169 1.11 -14.54 -5.12
C SER A 169 0.97 -14.72 -3.61
N LYS A 170 1.68 -13.92 -2.81
CA LYS A 170 1.53 -13.91 -1.36
C LYS A 170 0.20 -13.29 -0.96
N ALA A 171 -0.18 -12.17 -1.57
CA ALA A 171 -1.47 -11.51 -1.34
C ALA A 171 -2.65 -12.43 -1.67
N ILE A 172 -2.59 -13.15 -2.80
CA ILE A 172 -3.61 -14.15 -3.16
C ILE A 172 -3.74 -15.24 -2.07
N LYS A 173 -2.63 -15.72 -1.53
CA LYS A 173 -2.68 -16.72 -0.44
C LYS A 173 -3.33 -16.17 0.82
N LEU A 174 -3.07 -14.90 1.16
CA LEU A 174 -3.74 -14.23 2.29
C LEU A 174 -5.23 -14.14 2.03
N CYS A 175 -5.66 -13.65 0.86
CA CYS A 175 -7.08 -13.51 0.51
C CYS A 175 -7.83 -14.85 0.54
N LYS A 176 -7.21 -15.95 0.08
CA LYS A 176 -7.81 -17.31 0.14
C LYS A 176 -8.02 -17.82 1.56
N ASN A 177 -7.33 -17.27 2.54
CA ASN A 177 -7.44 -17.63 3.95
C ASN A 177 -8.14 -16.56 4.80
N ALA A 178 -8.71 -15.53 4.17
CA ALA A 178 -9.39 -14.46 4.87
C ALA A 178 -10.73 -14.93 5.41
N ASP A 179 -10.97 -14.76 6.71
CA ASP A 179 -12.31 -14.88 7.30
C ASP A 179 -13.15 -13.63 7.04
N ILE A 180 -12.48 -12.48 6.86
CA ILE A 180 -13.08 -11.17 6.55
C ILE A 180 -12.14 -10.46 5.59
N PHE A 181 -12.68 -9.84 4.56
CA PHE A 181 -11.92 -8.98 3.64
C PHE A 181 -12.40 -7.55 3.73
N VAL A 182 -11.45 -6.61 3.76
CA VAL A 182 -11.74 -5.17 3.81
C VAL A 182 -10.93 -4.47 2.74
N CYS A 183 -11.58 -3.66 1.92
CA CYS A 183 -10.91 -2.76 0.97
C CYS A 183 -11.07 -1.31 1.44
N ILE A 184 -9.99 -0.55 1.57
CA ILE A 184 -10.01 0.83 2.09
C ILE A 184 -9.29 1.77 1.13
N GLY A 185 -9.99 2.79 0.63
CA GLY A 185 -9.40 3.88 -0.15
C GLY A 185 -8.74 3.44 -1.45
N SER A 186 -9.24 2.36 -2.08
CA SER A 186 -8.77 1.88 -3.37
C SER A 186 -9.85 2.08 -4.42
N SER A 187 -9.46 2.54 -5.61
CA SER A 187 -10.40 2.64 -6.73
C SER A 187 -10.83 1.31 -7.32
N MET A 188 -10.19 0.20 -6.92
CA MET A 188 -10.40 -1.14 -7.49
C MET A 188 -10.24 -1.18 -9.03
N GLN A 189 -9.36 -0.31 -9.59
CA GLN A 189 -9.12 -0.20 -11.03
C GLN A 189 -7.70 -0.64 -11.43
N VAL A 190 -6.79 -0.78 -10.46
CA VAL A 190 -5.40 -1.13 -10.72
C VAL A 190 -5.19 -2.63 -10.53
N TYR A 191 -5.01 -3.34 -11.65
CA TYR A 191 -4.72 -4.77 -11.65
C TYR A 191 -3.21 -5.02 -11.54
N PRO A 192 -2.79 -6.15 -10.90
CA PRO A 192 -3.62 -7.24 -10.41
C PRO A 192 -4.23 -7.04 -9.01
N ALA A 193 -3.95 -5.95 -8.31
CA ALA A 193 -4.42 -5.74 -6.94
C ALA A 193 -5.96 -5.70 -6.82
N ALA A 194 -6.65 -5.08 -7.79
CA ALA A 194 -8.10 -5.04 -7.83
C ALA A 194 -8.76 -6.44 -7.87
N GLY A 195 -8.12 -7.41 -8.52
CA GLY A 195 -8.61 -8.79 -8.60
C GLY A 195 -8.40 -9.61 -7.32
N LEU A 196 -7.80 -9.07 -6.26
CA LEU A 196 -7.61 -9.81 -5.01
C LEU A 196 -8.94 -10.17 -4.32
N ILE A 197 -9.96 -9.37 -4.51
CA ILE A 197 -11.31 -9.62 -3.99
C ILE A 197 -11.88 -10.96 -4.47
N ASP A 198 -11.55 -11.39 -5.70
CA ASP A 198 -12.04 -12.62 -6.31
C ASP A 198 -11.47 -13.90 -5.66
N TYR A 199 -10.43 -13.77 -4.84
CA TYR A 199 -9.83 -14.88 -4.13
C TYR A 199 -10.38 -15.07 -2.72
N VAL A 200 -11.27 -14.20 -2.24
CA VAL A 200 -11.91 -14.33 -0.94
C VAL A 200 -12.89 -15.49 -0.98
N PRO A 201 -12.89 -16.40 0.02
CA PRO A 201 -13.82 -17.53 0.04
C PRO A 201 -15.29 -17.05 0.00
N TYR A 202 -16.11 -17.72 -0.81
CA TYR A 202 -17.52 -17.39 -0.95
C TYR A 202 -18.25 -17.42 0.41
N GLY A 203 -19.09 -16.42 0.64
CA GLY A 203 -19.86 -16.29 1.89
C GLY A 203 -19.12 -15.59 3.03
N ASN A 204 -17.84 -15.30 2.90
CA ASN A 204 -17.13 -14.51 3.89
C ASN A 204 -17.46 -13.02 3.73
N PRO A 205 -17.60 -12.26 4.84
CA PRO A 205 -17.92 -10.84 4.79
C PRO A 205 -16.85 -10.03 4.03
N ILE A 206 -17.31 -9.17 3.14
CA ILE A 206 -16.48 -8.23 2.40
C ILE A 206 -16.99 -6.81 2.66
N TYR A 207 -16.07 -5.91 3.07
CA TYR A 207 -16.34 -4.50 3.30
C TYR A 207 -15.54 -3.65 2.33
N TYR A 208 -16.17 -2.61 1.80
CA TYR A 208 -15.50 -1.63 0.93
C TYR A 208 -15.72 -0.22 1.49
N ILE A 209 -14.63 0.45 1.89
CA ILE A 209 -14.61 1.76 2.51
C ILE A 209 -13.97 2.75 1.53
N ASP A 210 -14.76 3.63 0.95
CA ASP A 210 -14.32 4.72 0.07
C ASP A 210 -15.43 5.77 -0.01
N PRO A 211 -15.14 7.09 0.06
CA PRO A 211 -16.15 8.14 -0.06
C PRO A 211 -16.76 8.24 -1.46
N PHE A 212 -16.11 7.63 -2.46
CA PHE A 212 -16.59 7.57 -3.84
C PHE A 212 -16.51 6.14 -4.35
N PRO A 213 -17.38 5.24 -3.87
CA PRO A 213 -17.31 3.82 -4.17
C PRO A 213 -17.39 3.58 -5.67
N SER A 214 -16.43 2.81 -6.20
CA SER A 214 -16.35 2.46 -7.63
C SER A 214 -16.51 0.96 -7.89
N ILE A 215 -16.92 0.18 -6.87
CA ILE A 215 -17.17 -1.24 -7.03
C ILE A 215 -18.46 -1.49 -7.78
N ASP A 216 -18.44 -2.42 -8.72
CA ASP A 216 -19.65 -2.87 -9.43
C ASP A 216 -20.47 -3.80 -8.53
N GLN A 217 -21.54 -3.27 -7.95
CA GLN A 217 -22.43 -4.05 -7.09
C GLN A 217 -23.23 -5.13 -7.83
N VAL A 218 -23.27 -5.13 -9.16
CA VAL A 218 -23.86 -6.23 -9.93
C VAL A 218 -22.95 -7.45 -9.90
N SER A 219 -21.64 -7.23 -10.07
CA SER A 219 -20.63 -8.30 -9.98
C SER A 219 -20.34 -8.72 -8.53
N TYR A 220 -20.51 -7.80 -7.58
CA TYR A 220 -20.21 -8.03 -6.16
C TYR A 220 -21.40 -7.65 -5.25
N PRO A 221 -22.55 -8.38 -5.34
CA PRO A 221 -23.78 -8.01 -4.64
C PRO A 221 -23.68 -8.11 -3.10
N ASP A 222 -22.78 -8.96 -2.60
CA ASP A 222 -22.63 -9.22 -1.15
C ASP A 222 -21.63 -8.25 -0.47
N VAL A 223 -21.01 -7.34 -1.23
CA VAL A 223 -20.07 -6.36 -0.67
C VAL A 223 -20.81 -5.28 0.11
N GLN A 224 -20.44 -5.12 1.36
CA GLN A 224 -20.97 -4.08 2.23
C GLN A 224 -20.17 -2.79 2.02
N VAL A 225 -20.79 -1.79 1.40
CA VAL A 225 -20.18 -0.50 1.12
C VAL A 225 -20.36 0.44 2.30
N ILE A 226 -19.25 1.06 2.73
CA ILE A 226 -19.22 2.15 3.72
C ILE A 226 -18.70 3.38 2.97
N ASP A 227 -19.60 4.26 2.55
CA ASP A 227 -19.34 5.48 1.77
C ASP A 227 -18.79 6.62 2.63
N GLU A 228 -17.64 6.39 3.22
CA GLU A 228 -16.98 7.34 4.14
C GLU A 228 -15.49 7.45 3.83
N VAL A 229 -14.88 8.54 4.27
CA VAL A 229 -13.42 8.69 4.34
C VAL A 229 -12.83 7.65 5.30
N ALA A 230 -11.57 7.30 5.11
CA ALA A 230 -10.96 6.15 5.78
C ALA A 230 -11.07 6.21 7.31
N THR A 231 -10.81 7.36 7.93
CA THR A 231 -10.86 7.51 9.40
C THR A 231 -12.25 7.23 9.98
N LYS A 232 -13.31 7.67 9.31
CA LYS A 232 -14.68 7.42 9.72
C LYS A 232 -15.15 6.02 9.36
N GLY A 233 -14.78 5.54 8.16
CA GLY A 233 -15.20 4.24 7.66
C GLY A 233 -14.62 3.09 8.48
N VAL A 234 -13.33 3.16 8.87
CA VAL A 234 -12.70 2.14 9.73
C VAL A 234 -13.35 2.13 11.12
N LYS A 235 -13.71 3.29 11.67
CA LYS A 235 -14.43 3.36 12.93
C LYS A 235 -15.78 2.64 12.86
N LYS A 236 -16.57 2.88 11.80
CA LYS A 236 -17.83 2.17 11.56
C LYS A 236 -17.61 0.66 11.39
N LEU A 237 -16.56 0.26 10.68
CA LEU A 237 -16.22 -1.15 10.52
C LEU A 237 -15.97 -1.82 11.88
N ILE A 238 -15.23 -1.19 12.78
CA ILE A 238 -14.97 -1.72 14.13
C ILE A 238 -16.28 -1.93 14.90
N GLU A 239 -17.22 -1.00 14.84
CA GLU A 239 -18.53 -1.12 15.48
C GLU A 239 -19.31 -2.33 14.93
N ILE A 240 -19.27 -2.56 13.61
CA ILE A 240 -19.89 -3.71 12.96
C ILE A 240 -19.24 -5.02 13.45
N LEU A 241 -17.91 -5.09 13.42
CA LEU A 241 -17.16 -6.27 13.84
C LEU A 241 -17.39 -6.60 15.32
N TRP A 242 -17.48 -5.59 16.16
CA TRP A 242 -17.80 -5.76 17.58
C TRP A 242 -19.20 -6.35 17.79
N GLN A 243 -20.21 -5.89 17.03
CA GLN A 243 -21.57 -6.45 17.07
C GLN A 243 -21.61 -7.90 16.58
N MET A 244 -20.82 -8.25 15.56
CA MET A 244 -20.72 -9.63 15.06
C MET A 244 -20.08 -10.59 16.09
N LYS A 245 -19.14 -10.10 16.90
CA LYS A 245 -18.46 -10.91 17.93
C LYS A 245 -19.35 -11.21 19.12
N ASN A 246 -20.34 -10.35 19.39
CA ASN A 246 -21.21 -10.44 20.58
C ASN A 246 -22.60 -11.02 20.27
N LYS A 247 -22.85 -11.50 19.05
CA LYS A 247 -24.01 -12.30 18.66
C LYS A 247 -23.69 -13.78 18.70
#